data_fd975757b8f290e65c691681e8cb8968
#
_entry.id   fd975757b8f290e65c691681e8cb8968
#
_cell.length_a   1.000
_cell.length_b   1.000
_cell.length_c   1.000
_cell.angle_alpha   90.00
_cell.angle_beta   90.00
_cell.angle_gamma   90.00
#
_symmetry.space_group_name_H-M   'P 1'
#
loop_
_entity.id
_entity.type
_entity.pdbx_description
1 polymer ?
#
loop_
_entity_poly.entity_id
_entity_poly.type
_entity_poly.pdbx_seq_one_letter_code
_entity_poly.pdbx_strand_id
1 'polypeptide(L)'
;MTNNTNKLHFATRQIHGGYHIDETCARGIAIHPTAAFHFNSCDTAANLFSLSEAGNIYTRLNNPTNTDFENRVASLYGGVGALAVSSGMAAITVIVTSLASRGDNIVASPYLYGGTYNSFRITLRTLGIECRIAEDDSNE
;
A
#
# COMPACT_ATOMS: atom_id res chain seq x y z
N MET A 1 -10.54 -20.13 -8.52
CA MET A 1 -11.90 -19.68 -8.13
C MET A 1 -11.78 -18.26 -7.63
N THR A 2 -12.22 -17.28 -8.40
CA THR A 2 -12.28 -15.88 -7.97
C THR A 2 -13.34 -15.79 -6.87
N ASN A 3 -12.92 -15.79 -5.62
CA ASN A 3 -13.79 -15.54 -4.49
C ASN A 3 -14.39 -14.14 -4.65
N ASN A 4 -15.66 -14.07 -5.02
CA ASN A 4 -16.41 -12.82 -5.13
C ASN A 4 -16.70 -12.29 -3.70
N THR A 5 -15.63 -11.90 -2.99
CA THR A 5 -15.68 -11.40 -1.60
C THR A 5 -16.44 -10.08 -1.48
N ASN A 6 -16.69 -9.38 -2.59
CA ASN A 6 -17.44 -8.12 -2.61
C ASN A 6 -18.93 -8.30 -2.25
N LYS A 7 -19.46 -9.52 -2.30
CA LYS A 7 -20.84 -9.83 -1.87
C LYS A 7 -20.96 -10.15 -0.39
N LEU A 8 -19.84 -10.29 0.32
CA LEU A 8 -19.85 -10.62 1.74
C LEU A 8 -20.11 -9.36 2.60
N HIS A 9 -20.79 -9.57 3.73
CA HIS A 9 -20.97 -8.50 4.72
C HIS A 9 -19.61 -8.00 5.23
N PHE A 10 -19.52 -6.71 5.57
CA PHE A 10 -18.28 -6.06 6.01
C PHE A 10 -17.56 -6.85 7.14
N ALA A 11 -18.30 -7.26 8.17
CA ALA A 11 -17.74 -8.05 9.27
C ALA A 11 -17.14 -9.38 8.82
N THR A 12 -17.74 -10.05 7.82
CA THR A 12 -17.19 -11.27 7.23
C THR A 12 -15.92 -11.00 6.43
N ARG A 13 -15.88 -9.89 5.71
CA ARG A 13 -14.68 -9.46 4.96
C ARG A 13 -13.50 -9.14 5.88
N GLN A 14 -13.74 -8.58 7.06
CA GLN A 14 -12.68 -8.33 8.05
C GLN A 14 -11.91 -9.59 8.42
N ILE A 15 -12.54 -10.75 8.38
CA ILE A 15 -11.93 -12.04 8.75
C ILE A 15 -11.45 -12.80 7.51
N HIS A 16 -12.26 -12.82 6.45
CA HIS A 16 -12.06 -13.69 5.29
C HIS A 16 -11.72 -12.98 3.99
N GLY A 17 -11.80 -11.64 3.95
CA GLY A 17 -11.50 -10.87 2.75
C GLY A 17 -10.02 -10.86 2.42
N GLY A 18 -9.67 -10.96 1.13
CA GLY A 18 -8.30 -10.82 0.65
C GLY A 18 -7.35 -11.97 1.00
N TYR A 19 -7.81 -12.99 1.71
CA TYR A 19 -7.00 -14.16 2.05
C TYR A 19 -7.20 -15.29 1.05
N HIS A 20 -6.11 -15.89 0.60
CA HIS A 20 -6.09 -17.09 -0.22
C HIS A 20 -5.54 -18.26 0.60
N ILE A 21 -6.31 -19.34 0.63
CA ILE A 21 -5.86 -20.59 1.27
C ILE A 21 -4.73 -21.16 0.42
N ASP A 22 -3.58 -21.36 1.03
CA ASP A 22 -2.39 -21.95 0.41
C ASP A 22 -2.44 -23.49 0.40
N GLU A 23 -1.35 -24.13 -0.04
CA GLU A 23 -1.22 -25.58 -0.12
C GLU A 23 -1.31 -26.28 1.25
N THR A 24 -1.04 -25.55 2.33
CA THR A 24 -1.15 -26.08 3.70
C THR A 24 -2.59 -26.17 4.20
N CYS A 25 -3.53 -25.54 3.48
CA CYS A 25 -4.93 -25.41 3.88
C CYS A 25 -5.10 -24.76 5.27
N ALA A 26 -4.13 -23.97 5.72
CA ALA A 26 -4.19 -23.29 6.99
C ALA A 26 -5.32 -22.25 7.02
N ARG A 27 -5.98 -22.11 8.16
CA ARG A 27 -7.01 -21.08 8.39
C ARG A 27 -6.42 -19.71 8.75
N GLY A 28 -5.27 -19.72 9.40
CA GLY A 28 -4.54 -18.53 9.79
C GLY A 28 -3.57 -18.10 8.70
N ILE A 29 -3.35 -16.78 8.58
CA ILE A 29 -2.33 -16.24 7.71
C ILE A 29 -0.96 -16.69 8.20
N ALA A 30 -0.15 -17.24 7.30
CA ALA A 30 1.22 -17.60 7.60
C ALA A 30 2.10 -16.37 7.78
N ILE A 31 2.97 -16.38 8.79
CA ILE A 31 3.98 -15.35 8.97
C ILE A 31 5.28 -15.81 8.31
N HIS A 32 5.76 -15.05 7.33
CA HIS A 32 6.99 -15.33 6.58
C HIS A 32 8.14 -14.43 7.08
N PRO A 33 8.85 -14.81 8.17
CA PRO A 33 9.93 -13.99 8.76
C PRO A 33 11.25 -14.19 7.96
N THR A 34 11.24 -13.79 6.71
CA THR A 34 12.39 -13.91 5.81
C THR A 34 12.68 -12.60 5.10
N ALA A 35 13.95 -12.34 4.82
CA ALA A 35 14.36 -11.18 4.03
C ALA A 35 14.39 -11.45 2.53
N ALA A 36 14.73 -12.68 2.12
CA ALA A 36 14.92 -13.06 0.72
C ALA A 36 14.21 -14.37 0.41
N PHE A 37 13.90 -14.57 -0.86
CA PHE A 37 13.24 -15.76 -1.37
C PHE A 37 14.16 -16.51 -2.33
N HIS A 38 14.03 -17.83 -2.36
CA HIS A 38 14.80 -18.70 -3.26
C HIS A 38 14.16 -18.67 -4.66
N PHE A 39 14.98 -18.68 -5.69
CA PHE A 39 14.56 -18.81 -7.09
C PHE A 39 14.85 -20.21 -7.60
N ASN A 40 13.92 -20.82 -8.29
CA ASN A 40 14.03 -22.17 -8.83
C ASN A 40 15.04 -22.25 -10.01
N SER A 41 15.24 -21.15 -10.72
CA SER A 41 16.18 -21.04 -11.84
C SER A 41 16.63 -19.59 -12.06
N CYS A 42 17.71 -19.40 -12.83
CA CYS A 42 18.13 -18.06 -13.27
C CYS A 42 17.09 -17.38 -14.15
N ASP A 43 16.37 -18.13 -14.97
CA ASP A 43 15.31 -17.58 -15.83
C ASP A 43 14.13 -17.07 -14.99
N THR A 44 13.71 -17.82 -13.97
CA THR A 44 12.71 -17.37 -13.01
C THR A 44 13.15 -16.07 -12.33
N ALA A 45 14.40 -16.02 -11.87
CA ALA A 45 14.93 -14.80 -11.26
C ALA A 45 14.90 -13.62 -12.25
N ALA A 46 15.33 -13.80 -13.47
CA ALA A 46 15.31 -12.75 -14.49
C ALA A 46 13.89 -12.23 -14.77
N ASN A 47 12.92 -13.14 -14.87
CA ASN A 47 11.51 -12.79 -15.08
C ASN A 47 10.93 -11.97 -13.91
N LEU A 48 11.24 -12.36 -12.68
CA LEU A 48 10.78 -11.64 -11.49
C LEU A 48 11.41 -10.24 -11.41
N PHE A 49 12.73 -10.12 -11.64
CA PHE A 49 13.42 -8.82 -11.61
C PHE A 49 13.02 -7.90 -12.76
N SER A 50 12.64 -8.44 -13.92
CA SER A 50 12.11 -7.66 -15.04
C SER A 50 10.61 -7.34 -14.91
N LEU A 51 9.96 -7.82 -13.85
CA LEU A 51 8.52 -7.69 -13.60
C LEU A 51 7.63 -8.32 -14.70
N SER A 52 8.18 -9.23 -15.49
CA SER A 52 7.42 -10.00 -16.48
C SER A 52 6.64 -11.16 -15.83
N GLU A 53 7.01 -11.53 -14.62
CA GLU A 53 6.34 -12.53 -13.80
C GLU A 53 6.12 -11.97 -12.39
N ALA A 54 4.98 -12.27 -11.77
CA ALA A 54 4.69 -11.88 -10.40
C ALA A 54 5.25 -12.93 -9.41
N GLY A 55 5.87 -12.48 -8.33
CA GLY A 55 6.37 -13.38 -7.29
C GLY A 55 7.18 -12.65 -6.23
N ASN A 56 7.69 -13.41 -5.26
CA ASN A 56 8.43 -12.87 -4.13
C ASN A 56 9.94 -12.84 -4.44
N ILE A 57 10.56 -11.69 -4.23
CA ILE A 57 12.00 -11.47 -4.46
C ILE A 57 12.69 -11.18 -3.13
N TYR A 58 12.26 -10.13 -2.46
CA TYR A 58 12.87 -9.61 -1.26
C TYR A 58 11.84 -8.85 -0.42
N THR A 59 11.83 -9.04 0.89
CA THR A 59 10.78 -8.53 1.78
C THR A 59 10.60 -7.00 1.73
N ARG A 60 11.64 -6.23 1.42
CA ARG A 60 11.49 -4.78 1.20
C ARG A 60 10.59 -4.44 0.00
N LEU A 61 10.54 -5.33 -1.00
CA LEU A 61 9.68 -5.17 -2.18
C LEU A 61 8.31 -5.76 -1.94
N ASN A 62 8.28 -7.02 -1.53
CA ASN A 62 7.05 -7.74 -1.22
C ASN A 62 7.32 -8.91 -0.25
N ASN A 63 6.28 -9.28 0.50
CA ASN A 63 6.29 -10.44 1.40
C ASN A 63 4.86 -10.98 1.49
N PRO A 64 4.64 -12.30 1.46
CA PRO A 64 3.30 -12.87 1.52
C PRO A 64 2.49 -12.39 2.73
N THR A 65 3.12 -12.22 3.90
CA THR A 65 2.45 -11.67 5.09
C THR A 65 1.91 -10.27 4.87
N ASN A 66 2.70 -9.38 4.25
CA ASN A 66 2.26 -8.03 3.93
C ASN A 66 1.17 -8.05 2.85
N THR A 67 1.34 -8.89 1.83
CA THR A 67 0.37 -9.03 0.73
C THR A 67 -1.01 -9.45 1.24
N ASP A 68 -1.09 -10.35 2.21
CA ASP A 68 -2.37 -10.74 2.82
C ASP A 68 -3.02 -9.59 3.57
N PHE A 69 -2.24 -8.78 4.29
CA PHE A 69 -2.73 -7.57 4.94
C PHE A 69 -3.23 -6.54 3.91
N GLU A 70 -2.45 -6.28 2.88
CA GLU A 70 -2.76 -5.35 1.79
C GLU A 70 -4.05 -5.75 1.06
N ASN A 71 -4.17 -7.03 0.68
CA ASN A 71 -5.35 -7.58 0.04
C ASN A 71 -6.60 -7.45 0.90
N ARG A 72 -6.46 -7.65 2.21
CA ARG A 72 -7.56 -7.49 3.15
C ARG A 72 -8.02 -6.04 3.24
N VAL A 73 -7.11 -5.10 3.40
CA VAL A 73 -7.43 -3.68 3.44
C VAL A 73 -8.07 -3.24 2.12
N ALA A 74 -7.49 -3.62 0.98
CA ALA A 74 -8.08 -3.35 -0.33
C ALA A 74 -9.51 -3.90 -0.45
N SER A 75 -9.74 -5.15 0.00
CA SER A 75 -11.07 -5.76 0.00
C SER A 75 -12.08 -4.99 0.87
N LEU A 76 -11.67 -4.49 2.04
CA LEU A 76 -12.55 -3.74 2.93
C LEU A 76 -12.98 -2.39 2.35
N TYR A 77 -12.07 -1.70 1.70
CA TYR A 77 -12.31 -0.38 1.10
C TYR A 77 -12.83 -0.45 -0.35
N GLY A 78 -12.89 -1.64 -0.95
CA GLY A 78 -13.25 -1.80 -2.35
C GLY A 78 -12.21 -1.25 -3.32
N GLY A 79 -10.96 -1.12 -2.86
CA GLY A 79 -9.84 -0.66 -3.68
C GLY A 79 -9.30 -1.74 -4.60
N VAL A 80 -8.58 -1.33 -5.64
CA VAL A 80 -7.90 -2.24 -6.58
C VAL A 80 -6.63 -2.85 -5.99
N GLY A 81 -6.08 -2.24 -4.96
CA GLY A 81 -4.89 -2.68 -4.23
C GLY A 81 -4.65 -1.81 -3.01
N ALA A 82 -3.69 -2.21 -2.19
CA ALA A 82 -3.18 -1.45 -1.06
C ALA A 82 -1.66 -1.67 -0.95
N LEU A 83 -0.97 -0.73 -0.32
CA LEU A 83 0.44 -0.82 -0.01
C LEU A 83 0.65 -0.59 1.49
N ALA A 84 1.24 -1.57 2.16
CA ALA A 84 1.62 -1.44 3.56
C ALA A 84 2.96 -0.72 3.69
N VAL A 85 3.01 0.27 4.57
CA VAL A 85 4.22 1.03 4.87
C VAL A 85 4.42 1.12 6.38
N SER A 86 5.59 1.56 6.82
CA SER A 86 6.00 1.51 8.23
C SER A 86 5.25 2.48 9.16
N SER A 87 4.55 3.48 8.62
CA SER A 87 3.79 4.46 9.41
C SER A 87 2.81 5.25 8.56
N GLY A 88 1.83 5.91 9.21
CA GLY A 88 0.93 6.83 8.52
C GLY A 88 1.66 8.00 7.83
N MET A 89 2.72 8.52 8.43
CA MET A 89 3.54 9.56 7.79
C MET A 89 4.28 9.05 6.56
N ALA A 90 4.76 7.80 6.58
CA ALA A 90 5.33 7.15 5.40
C ALA A 90 4.28 6.99 4.30
N ALA A 91 3.03 6.60 4.65
CA ALA A 91 1.93 6.50 3.69
C ALA A 91 1.65 7.85 3.01
N ILE A 92 1.52 8.92 3.79
CA ILE A 92 1.29 10.28 3.26
C ILE A 92 2.44 10.70 2.33
N THR A 93 3.69 10.46 2.72
CA THR A 93 4.86 10.80 1.90
C THR A 93 4.85 10.03 0.58
N VAL A 94 4.60 8.71 0.62
CA VAL A 94 4.53 7.87 -0.58
C VAL A 94 3.41 8.33 -1.50
N ILE A 95 2.20 8.61 -0.97
CA ILE A 95 1.07 9.10 -1.77
C ILE A 95 1.45 10.38 -2.51
N VAL A 96 1.94 11.38 -1.78
CA VAL A 96 2.24 12.68 -2.41
C VAL A 96 3.35 12.57 -3.44
N THR A 97 4.45 11.88 -3.11
CA THR A 97 5.60 11.75 -4.04
C THR A 97 5.33 10.82 -5.22
N SER A 98 4.28 9.99 -5.15
CA SER A 98 3.82 9.19 -6.29
C SER A 98 2.93 9.96 -7.26
N LEU A 99 2.25 11.01 -6.78
CA LEU A 99 1.28 11.77 -7.56
C LEU A 99 1.79 13.14 -8.00
N ALA A 100 2.77 13.70 -7.27
CA ALA A 100 3.30 15.03 -7.51
C ALA A 100 4.82 15.01 -7.64
N SER A 101 5.32 15.81 -8.56
CA SER A 101 6.73 16.00 -8.87
C SER A 101 7.18 17.43 -8.59
N ARG A 102 8.47 17.70 -8.71
CA ARG A 102 9.01 19.05 -8.58
C ARG A 102 8.32 20.03 -9.56
N GLY A 103 7.79 21.11 -9.04
CA GLY A 103 7.05 22.12 -9.78
C GLY A 103 5.53 21.96 -9.68
N ASP A 104 5.04 20.83 -9.20
CA ASP A 104 3.62 20.63 -8.96
C ASP A 104 3.18 21.26 -7.65
N ASN A 105 1.86 21.36 -7.47
CA ASN A 105 1.26 21.79 -6.23
C ASN A 105 0.13 20.84 -5.80
N ILE A 106 -0.11 20.81 -4.50
CA ILE A 106 -1.24 20.11 -3.88
C ILE A 106 -2.07 21.11 -3.07
N VAL A 107 -3.34 20.82 -2.91
CA VAL A 107 -4.23 21.55 -1.99
C VAL A 107 -4.56 20.63 -0.83
N ALA A 108 -4.53 21.14 0.39
CA ALA A 108 -4.78 20.38 1.59
C ALA A 108 -5.73 21.11 2.54
N SER A 109 -6.52 20.37 3.29
CA SER A 109 -7.35 20.87 4.37
C SER A 109 -6.53 21.58 5.44
N PRO A 110 -7.05 22.61 6.10
CA PRO A 110 -6.40 23.21 7.26
C PRO A 110 -6.44 22.31 8.51
N TYR A 111 -7.34 21.32 8.56
CA TYR A 111 -7.58 20.45 9.72
C TYR A 111 -6.73 19.19 9.69
N LEU A 112 -5.44 19.33 9.41
CA LEU A 112 -4.49 18.24 9.34
C LEU A 112 -3.87 17.93 10.70
N TYR A 113 -3.46 16.67 10.89
CA TYR A 113 -2.55 16.31 11.95
C TYR A 113 -1.27 17.15 11.83
N GLY A 114 -0.75 17.67 12.97
CA GLY A 114 0.39 18.59 12.98
C GLY A 114 1.63 18.10 12.25
N GLY A 115 1.93 16.79 12.33
CA GLY A 115 3.04 16.18 11.58
C GLY A 115 2.83 16.27 10.05
N THR A 116 1.61 16.02 9.57
CA THR A 116 1.25 16.14 8.17
C THR A 116 1.32 17.59 7.70
N TYR A 117 0.80 18.52 8.50
CA TYR A 117 0.86 19.95 8.20
C TYR A 117 2.31 20.42 8.04
N ASN A 118 3.19 20.06 8.99
CA ASN A 118 4.59 20.41 8.92
C ASN A 118 5.29 19.74 7.71
N SER A 119 4.99 18.48 7.44
CA SER A 119 5.52 17.76 6.28
C SER A 119 5.15 18.49 4.99
N PHE A 120 3.91 18.91 4.85
CA PHE A 120 3.42 19.62 3.65
C PHE A 120 4.04 21.01 3.51
N ARG A 121 4.16 21.75 4.59
CA ARG A 121 4.69 23.11 4.54
C ARG A 121 6.21 23.19 4.43
N ILE A 122 6.92 22.22 5.00
CA ILE A 122 8.38 22.26 5.11
C ILE A 122 9.00 21.21 4.20
N THR A 123 8.70 19.93 4.42
CA THR A 123 9.40 18.83 3.74
C THR A 123 9.09 18.79 2.24
N LEU A 124 7.81 18.87 1.83
CA LEU A 124 7.45 18.88 0.41
C LEU A 124 8.04 20.06 -0.33
N ARG A 125 8.16 21.22 0.32
CA ARG A 125 8.79 22.39 -0.27
C ARG A 125 10.27 22.15 -0.60
N THR A 126 11.00 21.37 0.20
CA THR A 126 12.39 21.00 -0.11
C THR A 126 12.49 20.09 -1.32
N LEU A 127 11.43 19.33 -1.63
CA LEU A 127 11.29 18.51 -2.83
C LEU A 127 10.80 19.33 -4.06
N GLY A 128 10.47 20.60 -3.85
CA GLY A 128 9.97 21.48 -4.89
C GLY A 128 8.47 21.32 -5.18
N ILE A 129 7.72 20.69 -4.27
CA ILE A 129 6.26 20.57 -4.34
C ILE A 129 5.65 21.62 -3.42
N GLU A 130 4.79 22.48 -3.96
CA GLU A 130 4.08 23.49 -3.19
C GLU A 130 2.83 22.89 -2.56
N CYS A 131 2.57 23.18 -1.28
CA CYS A 131 1.30 22.86 -0.64
C CYS A 131 0.54 24.14 -0.31
N ARG A 132 -0.68 24.26 -0.84
CA ARG A 132 -1.64 25.31 -0.53
C ARG A 132 -2.62 24.77 0.49
N ILE A 133 -2.69 25.41 1.64
CA ILE A 133 -3.68 25.09 2.66
C ILE A 133 -4.96 25.88 2.34
N ALA A 134 -6.07 25.18 2.24
CA ALA A 134 -7.38 25.80 2.08
C ALA A 134 -7.75 26.61 3.33
N GLU A 135 -8.63 27.58 3.19
CA GLU A 135 -9.13 28.38 4.32
C GLU A 135 -10.05 27.54 5.22
N ASP A 136 -10.85 26.69 4.60
CA ASP A 136 -11.72 25.72 5.27
C ASP A 136 -11.94 24.48 4.38
N ASP A 137 -12.82 23.55 4.82
CA ASP A 137 -13.21 22.35 4.06
C ASP A 137 -14.53 22.57 3.29
N SER A 138 -15.03 23.79 3.14
CA SER A 138 -16.22 24.09 2.35
C SER A 138 -15.93 23.98 0.85
N ASN A 139 -16.94 23.58 0.10
CA ASN A 139 -16.88 23.51 -1.37
C ASN A 139 -17.34 24.83 -2.04
N GLU A 140 -17.34 25.94 -1.30
CA GLU A 140 -17.71 27.27 -1.83
C GLU A 140 -16.52 28.04 -2.35
#